data_8e656d0b584c947c35808c2396348be3
#
_entry.id   8e656d0b584c947c35808c2396348be3
#
_cell.length_a   1.000
_cell.length_b   1.000
_cell.length_c   1.000
_cell.angle_alpha   90.00
_cell.angle_beta   90.00
_cell.angle_gamma   90.00
#
_symmetry.space_group_name_H-M   'P 1'
#
loop_
_entity.id
_entity.type
_entity.pdbx_description
1 polymer ?
#
loop_
_entity_poly.entity_id
_entity_poly.type
_entity_poly.pdbx_seq_one_letter_code
_entity_poly.pdbx_strand_id
1 'polypeptide(L)'
;MWNRARTKSSYLLIILALVLAAGAVSAQNKTDSAANRAWAVFYRQFTAAVNKKDRVALKTMMAANFADDSGGLNANEWLRFIDENERKGSWRDLQKSFARGTIVNKEWPSKGVPTRITRDKFYYFEFRKDGKWYFAGVVGD
;
A
#
# COMPACT_ATOMS: atom_id res chain seq x y z
N MET A 1 16.94 58.81 -3.97
CA MET A 1 17.03 57.71 -4.93
C MET A 1 17.33 56.44 -4.17
N TRP A 2 16.33 55.78 -3.64
CA TRP A 2 16.56 54.53 -2.91
C TRP A 2 15.47 53.49 -3.11
N ASN A 3 15.88 52.26 -3.49
CA ASN A 3 15.20 50.98 -3.33
C ASN A 3 13.85 50.72 -4.03
N ARG A 4 13.87 50.56 -5.39
CA ARG A 4 12.82 49.84 -6.13
C ARG A 4 13.25 48.48 -6.71
N ALA A 5 14.44 47.99 -6.40
CA ALA A 5 14.97 46.76 -7.01
C ALA A 5 14.77 45.43 -6.21
N ARG A 6 14.36 45.51 -4.92
CA ARG A 6 14.28 44.32 -4.05
C ARG A 6 12.93 43.60 -4.05
N THR A 7 11.86 44.21 -4.52
CA THR A 7 10.52 43.62 -4.44
C THR A 7 10.20 42.63 -5.58
N LYS A 8 10.81 42.76 -6.75
CA LYS A 8 10.51 41.91 -7.91
C LYS A 8 11.04 40.48 -7.77
N SER A 9 12.18 40.28 -7.08
CA SER A 9 12.80 38.96 -6.90
C SER A 9 12.00 38.09 -5.92
N SER A 10 11.40 38.66 -4.88
CA SER A 10 10.62 37.93 -3.87
C SER A 10 9.31 37.38 -4.43
N TYR A 11 8.64 38.11 -5.32
CA TYR A 11 7.41 37.64 -5.96
C TYR A 11 7.67 36.47 -6.94
N LEU A 12 8.81 36.48 -7.64
CA LEU A 12 9.18 35.42 -8.57
C LEU A 12 9.40 34.10 -7.84
N LEU A 13 10.05 34.11 -6.68
CA LEU A 13 10.29 32.93 -5.84
C LEU A 13 8.98 32.39 -5.25
N ILE A 14 8.04 33.25 -4.86
CA ILE A 14 6.74 32.83 -4.33
C ILE A 14 5.89 32.17 -5.43
N ILE A 15 5.88 32.73 -6.64
CA ILE A 15 5.14 32.14 -7.78
C ILE A 15 5.74 30.80 -8.18
N LEU A 16 7.06 30.65 -8.19
CA LEU A 16 7.73 29.38 -8.50
C LEU A 16 7.41 28.29 -7.47
N ALA A 17 7.40 28.65 -6.18
CA ALA A 17 7.04 27.74 -5.10
C ALA A 17 5.56 27.27 -5.19
N LEU A 18 4.63 28.17 -5.55
CA LEU A 18 3.22 27.85 -5.74
C LEU A 18 2.98 26.93 -6.94
N VAL A 19 3.70 27.10 -8.03
CA VAL A 19 3.59 26.24 -9.23
C VAL A 19 4.11 24.82 -8.93
N LEU A 20 5.20 24.70 -8.18
CA LEU A 20 5.74 23.40 -7.76
C LEU A 20 4.80 22.65 -6.81
N ALA A 21 4.15 23.35 -5.88
CA ALA A 21 3.17 22.77 -4.96
C ALA A 21 1.92 22.28 -5.69
N ALA A 22 1.40 23.03 -6.67
CA ALA A 22 0.25 22.64 -7.47
C ALA A 22 0.53 21.40 -8.33
N GLY A 23 1.74 21.27 -8.87
CA GLY A 23 2.18 20.08 -9.62
C GLY A 23 2.22 18.81 -8.77
N ALA A 24 2.70 18.91 -7.54
CA ALA A 24 2.76 17.78 -6.62
C ALA A 24 1.37 17.28 -6.21
N VAL A 25 0.43 18.17 -5.90
CA VAL A 25 -0.96 17.81 -5.56
C VAL A 25 -1.68 17.14 -6.75
N SER A 26 -1.47 17.64 -7.95
CA SER A 26 -2.08 17.05 -9.16
C SER A 26 -1.55 15.63 -9.45
N ALA A 27 -0.26 15.38 -9.24
CA ALA A 27 0.35 14.07 -9.41
C ALA A 27 -0.17 13.07 -8.36
N GLN A 28 -0.28 13.48 -7.10
CA GLN A 28 -0.82 12.64 -6.02
C GLN A 28 -2.27 12.24 -6.29
N ASN A 29 -3.12 13.17 -6.69
CA ASN A 29 -4.52 12.90 -7.01
C ASN A 29 -4.67 11.90 -8.17
N LYS A 30 -3.81 11.96 -9.18
CA LYS A 30 -3.80 10.98 -10.28
C LYS A 30 -3.40 9.58 -9.81
N THR A 31 -2.39 9.48 -8.95
CA THR A 31 -1.93 8.22 -8.36
C THR A 31 -3.01 7.59 -7.51
N ASP A 32 -3.67 8.36 -6.64
CA ASP A 32 -4.75 7.88 -5.79
C ASP A 32 -5.95 7.38 -6.61
N SER A 33 -6.30 8.08 -7.69
CA SER A 33 -7.36 7.68 -8.61
C SER A 33 -7.03 6.37 -9.35
N ALA A 34 -5.79 6.20 -9.81
CA ALA A 34 -5.32 4.97 -10.44
C ALA A 34 -5.30 3.80 -9.45
N ALA A 35 -4.79 4.03 -8.23
CA ALA A 35 -4.78 3.06 -7.15
C ALA A 35 -6.19 2.56 -6.82
N ASN A 36 -7.15 3.47 -6.68
CA ASN A 36 -8.54 3.11 -6.37
C ASN A 36 -9.22 2.29 -7.49
N ARG A 37 -8.96 2.62 -8.76
CA ARG A 37 -9.50 1.83 -9.89
C ARG A 37 -8.92 0.42 -9.93
N ALA A 38 -7.63 0.26 -9.68
CA ALA A 38 -6.95 -1.04 -9.71
C ALA A 38 -7.29 -1.92 -8.49
N TRP A 39 -7.68 -1.30 -7.36
CA TRP A 39 -7.88 -1.99 -6.11
C TRP A 39 -8.93 -3.10 -6.17
N ALA A 40 -10.11 -2.81 -6.69
CA ALA A 40 -11.23 -3.76 -6.70
C ALA A 40 -10.89 -5.04 -7.47
N VAL A 41 -10.18 -4.91 -8.59
CA VAL A 41 -9.75 -6.05 -9.40
C VAL A 41 -8.70 -6.87 -8.65
N PHE A 42 -7.67 -6.21 -8.14
CA PHE A 42 -6.62 -6.85 -7.36
C PHE A 42 -7.18 -7.60 -6.15
N TYR A 43 -7.99 -6.93 -5.32
CA TYR A 43 -8.48 -7.50 -4.06
C TYR A 43 -9.40 -8.70 -4.29
N ARG A 44 -10.21 -8.68 -5.35
CA ARG A 44 -11.02 -9.84 -5.75
C ARG A 44 -10.14 -11.04 -6.15
N GLN A 45 -9.08 -10.82 -6.92
CA GLN A 45 -8.14 -11.88 -7.31
C GLN A 45 -7.37 -12.41 -6.10
N PHE A 46 -6.92 -11.52 -5.23
CA PHE A 46 -6.20 -11.86 -4.01
C PHE A 46 -7.06 -12.70 -3.07
N THR A 47 -8.28 -12.26 -2.76
CA THR A 47 -9.19 -13.01 -1.87
C THR A 47 -9.61 -14.35 -2.48
N ALA A 48 -9.77 -14.43 -3.80
CA ALA A 48 -10.03 -15.71 -4.47
C ALA A 48 -8.86 -16.68 -4.30
N ALA A 49 -7.61 -16.21 -4.42
CA ALA A 49 -6.41 -17.02 -4.19
C ALA A 49 -6.30 -17.49 -2.73
N VAL A 50 -6.60 -16.61 -1.77
CA VAL A 50 -6.65 -16.96 -0.33
C VAL A 50 -7.70 -18.04 -0.07
N ASN A 51 -8.90 -17.89 -0.62
CA ASN A 51 -10.00 -18.84 -0.42
C ASN A 51 -9.68 -20.23 -1.01
N LYS A 52 -8.95 -20.26 -2.12
CA LYS A 52 -8.49 -21.49 -2.76
C LYS A 52 -7.19 -22.05 -2.14
N LYS A 53 -6.56 -21.33 -1.23
CA LYS A 53 -5.22 -21.61 -0.68
C LYS A 53 -4.17 -21.72 -1.79
N ASP A 54 -4.33 -20.93 -2.84
CA ASP A 54 -3.46 -20.92 -4.02
C ASP A 54 -2.17 -20.13 -3.74
N ARG A 55 -1.17 -20.84 -3.23
CA ARG A 55 0.14 -20.25 -2.87
C ARG A 55 0.86 -19.66 -4.07
N VAL A 56 0.73 -20.27 -5.24
CA VAL A 56 1.43 -19.80 -6.45
C VAL A 56 0.85 -18.46 -6.86
N ALA A 57 -0.48 -18.35 -6.95
CA ALA A 57 -1.15 -17.09 -7.25
C ALA A 57 -0.85 -16.03 -6.17
N LEU A 58 -0.94 -16.38 -4.89
CA LEU A 58 -0.63 -15.46 -3.79
C LEU A 58 0.79 -14.93 -3.88
N LYS A 59 1.77 -15.79 -4.16
CA LYS A 59 3.17 -15.40 -4.29
C LYS A 59 3.37 -14.32 -5.38
N THR A 60 2.67 -14.41 -6.50
CA THR A 60 2.75 -13.40 -7.57
C THR A 60 2.15 -12.05 -7.18
N MET A 61 1.27 -12.03 -6.18
CA MET A 61 0.61 -10.83 -5.66
C MET A 61 1.27 -10.28 -4.39
N MET A 62 2.32 -10.93 -3.88
CA MET A 62 3.11 -10.46 -2.75
C MET A 62 4.24 -9.54 -3.20
N ALA A 63 4.55 -8.57 -2.37
CA ALA A 63 5.68 -7.67 -2.61
C ALA A 63 7.02 -8.40 -2.53
N ALA A 64 7.96 -8.04 -3.38
CA ALA A 64 9.32 -8.62 -3.34
C ALA A 64 10.03 -8.39 -2.00
N ASN A 65 9.74 -7.26 -1.34
CA ASN A 65 10.20 -6.92 0.00
C ASN A 65 9.10 -7.11 1.05
N PHE A 66 8.28 -8.14 0.90
CA PHE A 66 7.28 -8.49 1.90
C PHE A 66 7.90 -8.55 3.29
N ALA A 67 7.25 -7.91 4.26
CA ALA A 67 7.70 -7.82 5.62
C ALA A 67 6.66 -8.41 6.58
N ASP A 68 7.08 -9.32 7.42
CA ASP A 68 6.32 -9.79 8.58
C ASP A 68 6.95 -9.18 9.84
N ASP A 69 6.36 -8.09 10.30
CA ASP A 69 6.87 -7.35 11.47
C ASP A 69 6.70 -8.13 12.77
N SER A 70 5.83 -9.14 12.81
CA SER A 70 5.60 -9.98 13.97
C SER A 70 6.59 -11.15 14.09
N GLY A 71 7.03 -11.73 12.96
CA GLY A 71 7.86 -12.93 12.92
C GLY A 71 9.15 -12.81 12.11
N GLY A 72 9.34 -11.70 11.39
CA GLY A 72 10.51 -11.47 10.54
C GLY A 72 10.58 -12.34 9.29
N LEU A 73 9.46 -12.96 8.89
CA LEU A 73 9.42 -13.90 7.77
C LEU A 73 9.34 -13.17 6.43
N ASN A 74 10.07 -13.66 5.44
CA ASN A 74 9.86 -13.26 4.05
C ASN A 74 8.59 -13.94 3.45
N ALA A 75 8.21 -13.56 2.23
CA ALA A 75 7.00 -14.06 1.59
C ALA A 75 6.93 -15.59 1.49
N ASN A 76 8.05 -16.28 1.17
CA ASN A 76 8.07 -17.74 1.07
C ASN A 76 7.93 -18.41 2.43
N GLU A 77 8.65 -17.89 3.42
CA GLU A 77 8.62 -18.39 4.79
C GLU A 77 7.25 -18.19 5.41
N TRP A 78 6.64 -17.02 5.17
CA TRP A 78 5.29 -16.71 5.65
C TRP A 78 4.24 -17.67 5.04
N LEU A 79 4.25 -17.89 3.71
CA LEU A 79 3.33 -18.85 3.08
C LEU A 79 3.53 -20.27 3.61
N ARG A 80 4.77 -20.68 3.83
CA ARG A 80 5.06 -21.99 4.45
C ARG A 80 4.52 -22.05 5.88
N PHE A 81 4.74 -21.00 6.67
CA PHE A 81 4.21 -20.91 8.04
C PHE A 81 2.68 -21.06 8.07
N ILE A 82 1.96 -20.40 7.14
CA ILE A 82 0.50 -20.52 7.04
C ILE A 82 0.09 -21.96 6.76
N ASP A 83 0.77 -22.68 5.87
CA ASP A 83 0.48 -24.08 5.57
C ASP A 83 0.79 -25.02 6.75
N GLU A 84 1.94 -24.86 7.37
CA GLU A 84 2.36 -25.70 8.50
C GLU A 84 1.42 -25.56 9.70
N ASN A 85 0.76 -24.41 9.82
CA ASN A 85 -0.23 -24.14 10.86
C ASN A 85 -1.69 -24.30 10.40
N GLU A 86 -1.95 -24.95 9.28
CA GLU A 86 -3.31 -25.14 8.77
C GLU A 86 -4.22 -25.86 9.77
N ARG A 87 -3.72 -26.88 10.46
CA ARG A 87 -4.46 -27.59 11.50
C ARG A 87 -4.87 -26.71 12.68
N LYS A 88 -4.12 -25.64 12.94
CA LYS A 88 -4.43 -24.62 13.94
C LYS A 88 -5.39 -23.53 13.42
N GLY A 89 -5.74 -23.60 12.13
CA GLY A 89 -6.72 -22.69 11.52
C GLY A 89 -6.13 -21.46 10.84
N SER A 90 -4.83 -21.43 10.56
CA SER A 90 -4.14 -20.29 9.92
C SER A 90 -4.82 -19.81 8.64
N TRP A 91 -5.14 -20.71 7.71
CA TRP A 91 -5.87 -20.37 6.48
C TRP A 91 -7.27 -19.82 6.76
N ARG A 92 -8.00 -20.43 7.68
CA ARG A 92 -9.33 -19.98 8.07
C ARG A 92 -9.31 -18.58 8.67
N ASP A 93 -8.32 -18.28 9.50
CA ASP A 93 -8.21 -16.98 10.15
C ASP A 93 -7.78 -15.91 9.14
N LEU A 94 -6.90 -16.25 8.22
CA LEU A 94 -6.54 -15.41 7.07
C LEU A 94 -7.76 -15.08 6.19
N GLN A 95 -8.54 -16.10 5.82
CA GLN A 95 -9.79 -15.94 5.06
C GLN A 95 -10.78 -15.01 5.77
N LYS A 96 -10.96 -15.18 7.09
CA LYS A 96 -11.84 -14.31 7.89
C LYS A 96 -11.36 -12.87 7.93
N SER A 97 -10.06 -12.64 8.09
CA SER A 97 -9.49 -11.30 8.09
C SER A 97 -9.76 -10.58 6.76
N PHE A 98 -9.46 -11.21 5.65
CA PHE A 98 -9.69 -10.61 4.33
C PHE A 98 -11.17 -10.48 3.96
N ALA A 99 -12.04 -11.39 4.41
CA ALA A 99 -13.48 -11.28 4.20
C ALA A 99 -14.10 -10.02 4.86
N ARG A 100 -13.50 -9.51 5.93
CA ARG A 100 -13.92 -8.24 6.57
C ARG A 100 -13.61 -7.01 5.73
N GLY A 101 -12.78 -7.15 4.71
CA GLY A 101 -12.37 -6.06 3.83
C GLY A 101 -11.25 -5.19 4.41
N THR A 102 -10.97 -4.11 3.68
CA THR A 102 -9.88 -3.19 3.99
C THR A 102 -10.36 -1.76 4.11
N ILE A 103 -9.52 -0.92 4.72
CA ILE A 103 -9.66 0.53 4.76
C ILE A 103 -8.42 1.19 4.17
N VAL A 104 -8.54 2.45 3.71
CA VAL A 104 -7.38 3.25 3.32
C VAL A 104 -6.56 3.53 4.57
N ASN A 105 -5.29 3.19 4.52
CA ASN A 105 -4.39 3.47 5.63
C ASN A 105 -3.89 4.91 5.55
N LYS A 106 -4.27 5.73 6.53
CA LYS A 106 -3.82 7.12 6.67
C LYS A 106 -2.77 7.32 7.77
N GLU A 107 -2.58 6.30 8.61
CA GLU A 107 -1.73 6.38 9.80
C GLU A 107 -0.26 6.08 9.46
N TRP A 108 -0.01 5.26 8.45
CA TRP A 108 1.34 4.97 7.96
C TRP A 108 1.50 5.44 6.53
N PRO A 109 1.94 6.66 6.33
CA PRO A 109 2.31 7.07 5.00
C PRO A 109 3.58 6.31 4.61
N SER A 110 3.44 5.23 3.91
CA SER A 110 4.55 4.58 3.22
C SER A 110 5.08 5.55 2.16
N LYS A 111 5.82 6.57 2.58
CA LYS A 111 6.57 7.48 1.68
C LYS A 111 5.75 8.00 0.48
N GLY A 112 4.48 8.37 0.70
CA GLY A 112 3.61 8.88 -0.37
C GLY A 112 3.01 7.80 -1.29
N VAL A 113 3.10 6.54 -0.92
CA VAL A 113 2.51 5.43 -1.65
C VAL A 113 1.11 5.12 -1.09
N PRO A 114 0.06 5.00 -1.94
CA PRO A 114 -1.25 4.58 -1.48
C PRO A 114 -1.18 3.21 -0.79
N THR A 115 -1.72 3.13 0.41
CA THR A 115 -1.73 1.90 1.21
C THR A 115 -3.13 1.58 1.70
N ARG A 116 -3.41 0.29 1.86
CA ARG A 116 -4.61 -0.23 2.48
C ARG A 116 -4.26 -1.24 3.56
N ILE A 117 -5.08 -1.31 4.59
CA ILE A 117 -4.92 -2.24 5.69
C ILE A 117 -6.24 -2.98 5.93
N THR A 118 -6.18 -4.23 6.36
CA THR A 118 -7.38 -4.97 6.79
C THR A 118 -8.04 -4.28 7.97
N ARG A 119 -9.35 -4.46 8.13
CA ARG A 119 -10.11 -3.80 9.22
C ARG A 119 -9.65 -4.21 10.61
N ASP A 120 -9.07 -5.40 10.75
CA ASP A 120 -8.44 -5.88 11.98
C ASP A 120 -7.00 -5.39 12.16
N LYS A 121 -6.47 -4.61 11.18
CA LYS A 121 -5.15 -3.97 11.19
C LYS A 121 -3.95 -4.92 11.16
N PHE A 122 -4.13 -6.18 10.76
CA PHE A 122 -3.02 -7.15 10.70
C PHE A 122 -2.28 -7.18 9.37
N TYR A 123 -2.95 -6.90 8.25
CA TYR A 123 -2.38 -7.10 6.92
C TYR A 123 -2.46 -5.83 6.10
N TYR A 124 -1.37 -5.47 5.39
CA TYR A 124 -1.34 -4.25 4.59
C TYR A 124 -0.91 -4.49 3.15
N PHE A 125 -1.35 -3.57 2.29
CA PHE A 125 -1.16 -3.58 0.85
C PHE A 125 -0.62 -2.24 0.39
N GLU A 126 0.25 -2.27 -0.63
CA GLU A 126 0.85 -1.08 -1.22
C GLU A 126 0.58 -1.02 -2.72
N PHE A 127 0.26 0.18 -3.21
CA PHE A 127 0.19 0.49 -4.63
C PHE A 127 1.54 1.04 -5.08
N ARG A 128 2.20 0.38 -6.04
CA ARG A 128 3.57 0.71 -6.43
C ARG A 128 3.63 1.49 -7.74
N LYS A 129 4.84 1.99 -8.06
CA LYS A 129 5.11 2.83 -9.24
C LYS A 129 4.82 2.12 -10.57
N ASP A 130 4.80 0.80 -10.59
CA ASP A 130 4.41 -0.02 -11.74
C ASP A 130 2.88 -0.07 -11.98
N GLY A 131 2.11 0.65 -11.18
CA GLY A 131 0.66 0.73 -11.29
C GLY A 131 -0.09 -0.50 -10.75
N LYS A 132 0.54 -1.29 -9.88
CA LYS A 132 -0.04 -2.51 -9.31
C LYS A 132 -0.11 -2.46 -7.78
N TRP A 133 -1.10 -3.16 -7.23
CA TRP A 133 -1.18 -3.45 -5.82
C TRP A 133 -0.41 -4.71 -5.48
N TYR A 134 0.14 -4.73 -4.28
CA TYR A 134 0.84 -5.88 -3.72
C TYR A 134 0.43 -6.08 -2.27
N PHE A 135 0.33 -7.34 -1.85
CA PHE A 135 0.30 -7.69 -0.44
C PHE A 135 1.71 -7.46 0.12
N ALA A 136 1.84 -6.45 0.96
CA ALA A 136 3.15 -5.93 1.34
C ALA A 136 3.63 -6.44 2.70
N GLY A 137 2.72 -6.87 3.57
CA GLY A 137 3.18 -7.44 4.82
C GLY A 137 2.13 -7.66 5.90
N VAL A 138 2.64 -8.08 7.04
CA VAL A 138 1.94 -8.31 8.30
C VAL A 138 2.44 -7.30 9.32
N VAL A 139 1.51 -6.68 10.01
CA VAL A 139 1.82 -5.70 11.07
C VAL A 139 2.14 -6.45 12.35
N GLY A 140 3.27 -6.11 12.97
CA GLY A 140 3.58 -6.57 14.32
C GLY A 140 2.75 -5.84 15.39
N ASP A 141 2.52 -6.52 16.49
CA ASP A 141 1.95 -5.94 17.73
C ASP A 141 2.99 -5.09 18.48
#